data_74dd648e635bca4d55a932644d84e872
#
_entry.id   74dd648e635bca4d55a932644d84e872
#
_cell.length_a   1.000
_cell.length_b   1.000
_cell.length_c   1.000
_cell.angle_alpha   90.00
_cell.angle_beta   90.00
_cell.angle_gamma   90.00
#
_symmetry.space_group_name_H-M   'P 1'
#
loop_
_entity.id
_entity.type
_entity.pdbx_description
1 polymer ?
#
loop_
_entity_poly.entity_id
_entity_poly.type
_entity_poly.pdbx_seq_one_letter_code
_entity_poly.pdbx_strand_id
1 'polypeptide(L)'
;MHGNDSDSRYFSGAKIALVCGPRLVTYRRDAKPSIPWPGLWDLPGGGREGAETPADCALRETREEFGLVLAPQRVHWHRAYPGALAAQRTSWFLAAAITQEEVAAIRFGDEGQYWQMMTFDEFLGHSEAISHLQARFSDYLAEAGAART
;
A
#
# COMPACT_ATOMS: atom_id res chain seq x y z
N MET A 1 -2.86 15.82 -22.42
CA MET A 1 -2.66 15.66 -21.84
C MET A 1 -1.94 15.18 -21.20
N HIS A 2 -2.00 15.10 -20.86
CA HIS A 2 -0.75 14.77 -20.27
C HIS A 2 -0.72 14.73 -18.79
N GLY A 3 -1.81 14.94 -18.05
CA GLY A 3 -1.90 14.87 -16.62
C GLY A 3 -1.45 13.53 -16.08
N ASN A 4 -1.83 12.45 -16.72
CA ASN A 4 -1.48 11.10 -16.28
C ASN A 4 0.02 10.84 -16.35
N ASP A 5 0.66 11.28 -17.43
CA ASP A 5 2.09 11.11 -17.58
C ASP A 5 2.85 11.92 -16.56
N SER A 6 2.40 13.14 -16.30
CA SER A 6 3.02 13.98 -15.29
C SER A 6 2.89 13.37 -13.90
N ASP A 7 1.70 12.87 -13.55
CA ASP A 7 1.46 12.23 -12.26
C ASP A 7 2.34 11.01 -12.08
N SER A 8 2.42 10.16 -13.10
CA SER A 8 3.25 8.97 -13.06
C SER A 8 4.73 9.32 -12.89
N ARG A 9 5.16 10.40 -13.54
CA ARG A 9 6.56 10.79 -13.58
C ARG A 9 7.01 11.49 -12.30
N TYR A 10 6.10 12.18 -11.61
CA TYR A 10 6.47 13.04 -10.48
C TYR A 10 5.84 12.64 -9.15
N PHE A 11 5.41 11.39 -9.03
CA PHE A 11 4.80 10.95 -7.77
C PHE A 11 5.84 10.80 -6.67
N SER A 12 5.41 10.95 -5.42
CA SER A 12 6.29 10.89 -4.25
C SER A 12 6.43 9.50 -3.66
N GLY A 13 5.41 8.65 -3.81
CA GLY A 13 5.46 7.29 -3.27
C GLY A 13 4.26 6.48 -3.66
N ALA A 14 4.27 5.21 -3.24
CA ALA A 14 3.21 4.27 -3.57
C ALA A 14 2.98 3.29 -2.43
N LYS A 15 1.70 3.06 -2.10
CA LYS A 15 1.26 2.05 -1.14
C LYS A 15 0.47 0.99 -1.86
N ILE A 16 0.47 -0.22 -1.31
CA ILE A 16 -0.20 -1.34 -1.98
C ILE A 16 -0.99 -2.18 -0.97
N ALA A 17 -2.20 -2.55 -1.36
CA ALA A 17 -2.98 -3.54 -0.63
C ALA A 17 -2.64 -4.92 -1.19
N LEU A 18 -1.98 -5.74 -0.37
CA LEU A 18 -1.70 -7.13 -0.72
C LEU A 18 -2.81 -7.98 -0.13
N VAL A 19 -3.72 -8.43 -0.99
CA VAL A 19 -4.95 -9.09 -0.54
C VAL A 19 -4.86 -10.60 -0.71
N CYS A 20 -5.37 -11.31 0.29
CA CYS A 20 -5.47 -12.77 0.27
C CYS A 20 -6.82 -13.14 0.88
N GLY A 21 -7.76 -13.56 0.03
CA GLY A 21 -9.14 -13.79 0.47
C GLY A 21 -9.74 -12.51 1.06
N PRO A 22 -10.34 -12.56 2.25
CA PRO A 22 -10.95 -11.39 2.87
C PRO A 22 -9.99 -10.57 3.73
N ARG A 23 -8.69 -10.77 3.58
CA ARG A 23 -7.67 -10.15 4.43
C ARG A 23 -6.61 -9.43 3.62
N LEU A 24 -5.92 -8.50 4.24
CA LEU A 24 -4.79 -7.81 3.63
C LEU A 24 -3.63 -7.70 4.61
N VAL A 25 -2.44 -7.50 4.05
CA VAL A 25 -1.21 -7.32 4.84
C VAL A 25 -1.19 -5.93 5.45
N THR A 26 -0.96 -5.86 6.75
CA THR A 26 -0.81 -4.60 7.48
C THR A 26 0.42 -4.69 8.35
N TYR A 27 0.95 -3.52 8.77
CA TYR A 27 2.00 -3.50 9.79
C TYR A 27 1.84 -2.26 10.66
N ARG A 28 2.33 -2.37 11.90
CA ARG A 28 2.28 -1.26 12.83
C ARG A 28 3.56 -0.44 12.72
N ARG A 29 3.40 0.85 12.47
CA ARG A 29 4.54 1.77 12.36
C ARG A 29 5.23 1.92 13.72
N ASP A 30 6.52 2.27 13.69
CA ASP A 30 7.24 2.62 14.92
C ASP A 30 6.55 3.77 15.63
N ALA A 31 6.64 3.77 16.95
CA ALA A 31 6.02 4.81 17.77
C ALA A 31 6.94 6.01 17.98
N LYS A 32 7.80 6.31 17.01
CA LYS A 32 8.74 7.41 17.08
C LYS A 32 8.06 8.72 16.70
N PRO A 33 8.13 9.75 17.55
CA PRO A 33 7.49 11.02 17.20
C PRO A 33 8.12 11.72 16.00
N SER A 34 9.32 11.29 15.60
CA SER A 34 10.03 11.89 14.46
C SER A 34 9.51 11.46 13.10
N ILE A 35 8.63 10.45 13.02
CA ILE A 35 8.10 9.95 11.76
C ILE A 35 6.61 10.31 11.64
N PRO A 36 6.09 10.41 10.39
CA PRO A 36 4.65 10.60 10.21
C PRO A 36 3.86 9.41 10.73
N TRP A 37 2.67 9.67 11.25
CA TRP A 37 1.73 8.66 11.72
C TRP A 37 2.36 7.63 12.66
N PRO A 38 3.04 8.08 13.75
CA PRO A 38 3.72 7.14 14.63
C PRO A 38 2.74 6.18 15.29
N GLY A 39 3.10 4.90 15.33
CA GLY A 39 2.31 3.87 16.00
C GLY A 39 1.01 3.49 15.31
N LEU A 40 0.72 4.02 14.13
CA LEU A 40 -0.50 3.66 13.42
C LEU A 40 -0.29 2.44 12.51
N TRP A 41 -1.40 1.80 12.14
CA TRP A 41 -1.37 0.69 11.18
C TRP A 41 -1.28 1.22 9.77
N ASP A 42 -0.36 0.64 9.00
CA ASP A 42 0.02 1.06 7.66
C ASP A 42 -0.04 -0.14 6.72
N LEU A 43 0.12 0.14 5.44
CA LEU A 43 0.18 -0.86 4.38
C LEU A 43 1.58 -0.85 3.76
N PRO A 44 1.98 -1.95 3.08
CA PRO A 44 3.26 -1.98 2.39
C PRO A 44 3.42 -0.85 1.39
N GLY A 45 4.65 -0.38 1.22
CA GLY A 45 4.95 0.69 0.29
C GLY A 45 5.77 1.78 0.95
N GLY A 46 6.15 2.77 0.16
CA GLY A 46 6.96 3.87 0.66
C GLY A 46 7.33 4.86 -0.41
N GLY A 47 8.44 5.55 -0.20
CA GLY A 47 8.91 6.61 -1.08
C GLY A 47 9.51 6.11 -2.37
N ARG A 48 9.31 6.88 -3.42
CA ARG A 48 9.88 6.60 -4.74
C ARG A 48 11.39 6.77 -4.73
N GLU A 49 12.08 5.90 -5.43
CA GLU A 49 13.52 6.02 -5.66
C GLU A 49 13.77 6.13 -7.16
N GLY A 50 14.58 7.14 -7.55
CA GLY A 50 14.96 7.32 -8.93
C GLY A 50 13.77 7.47 -9.85
N ALA A 51 13.80 6.75 -10.97
CA ALA A 51 12.78 6.85 -12.01
C ALA A 51 11.76 5.71 -11.94
N GLU A 52 11.55 5.13 -10.76
CA GLU A 52 10.60 4.03 -10.59
C GLU A 52 9.20 4.39 -11.06
N THR A 53 8.51 3.41 -11.65
CA THR A 53 7.07 3.49 -11.86
C THR A 53 6.35 3.28 -10.52
N PRO A 54 5.06 3.60 -10.40
CA PRO A 54 4.32 3.28 -9.18
C PRO A 54 4.40 1.82 -8.76
N ALA A 55 4.26 0.89 -9.73
CA ALA A 55 4.37 -0.54 -9.43
C ALA A 55 5.77 -0.91 -8.96
N ASP A 56 6.81 -0.40 -9.64
CA ASP A 56 8.20 -0.67 -9.23
C ASP A 56 8.44 -0.21 -7.80
N CYS A 57 7.96 0.99 -7.46
CA CYS A 57 8.12 1.57 -6.13
C CYS A 57 7.45 0.70 -5.06
N ALA A 58 6.17 0.39 -5.24
CA ALA A 58 5.41 -0.39 -4.27
C ALA A 58 5.99 -1.80 -4.12
N LEU A 59 6.41 -2.43 -5.22
CA LEU A 59 6.91 -3.80 -5.18
C LEU A 59 8.34 -3.87 -4.63
N ARG A 60 9.16 -2.86 -4.87
CA ARG A 60 10.47 -2.78 -4.21
C ARG A 60 10.32 -2.66 -2.70
N GLU A 61 9.44 -1.78 -2.24
CA GLU A 61 9.18 -1.62 -0.81
C GLU A 61 8.61 -2.91 -0.20
N THR A 62 7.72 -3.59 -0.93
CA THR A 62 7.17 -4.88 -0.48
C THR A 62 8.29 -5.90 -0.27
N ARG A 63 9.24 -5.96 -1.19
CA ARG A 63 10.38 -6.86 -1.05
C ARG A 63 11.23 -6.49 0.15
N GLU A 64 11.51 -5.20 0.32
CA GLU A 64 12.34 -4.73 1.44
C GLU A 64 11.66 -4.94 2.80
N GLU A 65 10.36 -4.68 2.88
CA GLU A 65 9.63 -4.73 4.14
C GLU A 65 9.14 -6.13 4.50
N PHE A 66 8.77 -6.93 3.51
CA PHE A 66 8.09 -8.21 3.75
C PHE A 66 8.78 -9.41 3.12
N GLY A 67 9.87 -9.21 2.39
CA GLY A 67 10.61 -10.31 1.79
C GLY A 67 9.88 -10.99 0.63
N LEU A 68 8.85 -10.36 0.07
CA LEU A 68 8.10 -10.94 -1.05
C LEU A 68 8.54 -10.30 -2.36
N VAL A 69 8.84 -11.14 -3.34
CA VAL A 69 9.17 -10.72 -4.70
C VAL A 69 7.97 -10.99 -5.59
N LEU A 70 7.31 -9.93 -6.04
CA LEU A 70 6.10 -10.03 -6.86
C LEU A 70 6.35 -9.38 -8.20
N ALA A 71 5.89 -10.04 -9.28
CA ALA A 71 5.99 -9.45 -10.63
C ALA A 71 4.99 -8.31 -10.78
N PRO A 72 5.34 -7.27 -11.56
CA PRO A 72 4.42 -6.14 -11.77
C PRO A 72 3.05 -6.53 -12.32
N GLN A 73 2.98 -7.64 -13.06
CA GLN A 73 1.72 -8.15 -13.60
C GLN A 73 0.73 -8.59 -12.51
N ARG A 74 1.20 -8.76 -11.28
CA ARG A 74 0.34 -9.11 -10.14
C ARG A 74 -0.55 -7.93 -9.71
N VAL A 75 -0.15 -6.70 -10.03
CA VAL A 75 -0.93 -5.51 -9.71
C VAL A 75 -2.15 -5.46 -10.63
N HIS A 76 -3.34 -5.52 -10.05
CA HIS A 76 -4.58 -5.57 -10.82
C HIS A 76 -5.42 -4.30 -10.70
N TRP A 77 -4.99 -3.34 -9.88
CA TRP A 77 -5.70 -2.06 -9.71
C TRP A 77 -4.72 -1.00 -9.24
N HIS A 78 -4.88 0.22 -9.72
CA HIS A 78 -4.07 1.35 -9.26
C HIS A 78 -4.80 2.66 -9.50
N ARG A 79 -4.51 3.65 -8.65
CA ARG A 79 -5.07 4.99 -8.78
C ARG A 79 -4.12 6.00 -8.16
N ALA A 80 -4.02 7.19 -8.78
CA ALA A 80 -3.26 8.32 -8.25
C ALA A 80 -4.14 9.15 -7.33
N TYR A 81 -3.54 9.67 -6.26
CA TYR A 81 -4.20 10.52 -5.28
C TYR A 81 -3.33 11.72 -4.95
N PRO A 82 -3.91 12.83 -4.45
CA PRO A 82 -3.09 13.89 -3.86
C PRO A 82 -2.30 13.31 -2.69
N GLY A 83 -1.06 13.75 -2.53
CA GLY A 83 -0.22 13.27 -1.46
C GLY A 83 -0.75 13.67 -0.08
N ALA A 84 -0.65 12.77 0.89
CA ALA A 84 -1.19 13.02 2.23
C ALA A 84 -0.43 14.09 2.99
N LEU A 85 0.88 14.20 2.77
CA LEU A 85 1.73 15.19 3.43
C LEU A 85 1.88 16.48 2.62
N ALA A 86 1.68 16.39 1.30
CA ALA A 86 1.80 17.54 0.40
C ALA A 86 0.82 17.33 -0.74
N ALA A 87 -0.31 18.03 -0.71
CA ALA A 87 -1.41 17.81 -1.65
C ALA A 87 -1.01 18.06 -3.10
N GLN A 88 -0.03 18.91 -3.35
CA GLN A 88 0.46 19.19 -4.69
C GLN A 88 1.31 18.05 -5.25
N ARG A 89 1.71 17.10 -4.43
CA ARG A 89 2.41 15.90 -4.89
C ARG A 89 1.43 14.76 -5.05
N THR A 90 1.74 13.87 -5.98
CA THR A 90 0.91 12.69 -6.24
C THR A 90 1.45 11.51 -5.45
N SER A 91 0.56 10.68 -4.93
CA SER A 91 0.92 9.37 -4.42
C SER A 91 -0.01 8.33 -5.04
N TRP A 92 0.48 7.11 -5.17
CA TRP A 92 -0.27 6.04 -5.82
C TRP A 92 -0.73 5.01 -4.82
N PHE A 93 -1.90 4.44 -5.05
CA PHE A 93 -2.41 3.30 -4.30
C PHE A 93 -2.69 2.17 -5.26
N LEU A 94 -2.16 0.98 -4.95
CA LEU A 94 -2.24 -0.18 -5.82
C LEU A 94 -2.82 -1.36 -5.06
N ALA A 95 -3.23 -2.41 -5.79
CA ALA A 95 -3.67 -3.64 -5.18
C ALA A 95 -3.15 -4.83 -5.98
N ALA A 96 -2.76 -5.87 -5.26
CA ALA A 96 -2.33 -7.14 -5.85
C ALA A 96 -2.81 -8.29 -4.96
N ALA A 97 -3.20 -9.40 -5.57
CA ALA A 97 -3.56 -10.60 -4.82
C ALA A 97 -2.31 -11.43 -4.54
N ILE A 98 -2.22 -11.97 -3.34
CA ILE A 98 -1.15 -12.90 -2.98
C ILE A 98 -1.76 -14.20 -2.47
N THR A 99 -0.97 -15.27 -2.53
CA THR A 99 -1.43 -16.60 -2.13
C THR A 99 -1.17 -16.84 -0.65
N GLN A 100 -1.82 -17.88 -0.10
CA GLN A 100 -1.57 -18.29 1.28
C GLN A 100 -0.10 -18.69 1.48
N GLU A 101 0.50 -19.30 0.47
CA GLU A 101 1.92 -19.66 0.54
C GLU A 101 2.80 -18.43 0.61
N GLU A 102 2.44 -17.39 -0.12
CA GLU A 102 3.17 -16.12 -0.06
C GLU A 102 2.99 -15.46 1.30
N VAL A 103 1.79 -15.48 1.86
CA VAL A 103 1.56 -14.98 3.22
C VAL A 103 2.46 -15.72 4.22
N ALA A 104 2.52 -17.05 4.11
CA ALA A 104 3.35 -17.87 5.00
C ALA A 104 4.85 -17.58 4.83
N ALA A 105 5.25 -17.07 3.66
CA ALA A 105 6.64 -16.77 3.35
C ALA A 105 7.07 -15.37 3.77
N ILE A 106 6.17 -14.55 4.29
CA ILE A 106 6.50 -13.18 4.68
C ILE A 106 7.57 -13.19 5.76
N ARG A 107 8.59 -12.34 5.57
CA ARG A 107 9.63 -12.07 6.55
C ARG A 107 9.67 -10.57 6.77
N PHE A 108 9.09 -10.13 7.88
CA PHE A 108 8.99 -8.72 8.18
C PHE A 108 10.37 -8.17 8.54
N GLY A 109 10.70 -7.01 7.96
CA GLY A 109 12.00 -6.38 8.17
C GLY A 109 12.07 -5.56 9.45
N ASP A 110 13.01 -4.62 9.47
CA ASP A 110 13.35 -3.86 10.67
C ASP A 110 12.53 -2.59 10.86
N GLU A 111 11.85 -2.13 9.81
CA GLU A 111 11.01 -0.93 9.90
C GLU A 111 9.63 -1.32 10.38
N GLY A 112 9.17 -0.65 11.43
CA GLY A 112 7.89 -0.98 12.03
C GLY A 112 8.02 -1.95 13.19
N GLN A 113 6.94 -2.12 13.94
CA GLN A 113 6.94 -2.92 15.15
C GLN A 113 6.66 -4.40 14.89
N TYR A 114 5.63 -4.67 14.10
CA TYR A 114 5.23 -6.03 13.71
C TYR A 114 4.18 -5.93 12.62
N TRP A 115 3.92 -7.05 11.95
CA TRP A 115 2.93 -7.12 10.89
C TRP A 115 1.83 -8.11 11.25
N GLN A 116 0.67 -7.96 10.61
CA GLN A 116 -0.38 -8.98 10.73
C GLN A 116 -1.34 -8.88 9.55
N MET A 117 -2.00 -9.98 9.25
CA MET A 117 -3.14 -9.95 8.33
C MET A 117 -4.35 -9.40 9.08
N MET A 118 -5.05 -8.47 8.48
CA MET A 118 -6.35 -7.99 9.00
C MET A 118 -7.42 -8.31 8.00
N THR A 119 -8.63 -8.57 8.48
CA THR A 119 -9.77 -8.60 7.56
C THR A 119 -9.99 -7.19 7.02
N PHE A 120 -10.67 -7.08 5.88
CA PHE A 120 -10.98 -5.77 5.31
C PHE A 120 -11.77 -4.92 6.31
N ASP A 121 -12.75 -5.52 6.99
CA ASP A 121 -13.56 -4.80 7.98
C ASP A 121 -12.72 -4.35 9.17
N GLU A 122 -11.82 -5.18 9.66
CA GLU A 122 -10.92 -4.79 10.74
C GLU A 122 -10.09 -3.57 10.37
N PHE A 123 -9.49 -3.59 9.17
CA PHE A 123 -8.65 -2.48 8.73
C PHE A 123 -9.47 -1.21 8.54
N LEU A 124 -10.63 -1.32 7.88
CA LEU A 124 -11.46 -0.15 7.58
C LEU A 124 -12.07 0.48 8.83
N GLY A 125 -12.33 -0.32 9.86
CA GLY A 125 -12.90 0.17 11.10
C GLY A 125 -11.90 0.45 12.21
N HIS A 126 -10.61 0.27 11.96
CA HIS A 126 -9.60 0.39 13.00
C HIS A 126 -9.30 1.85 13.33
N SER A 127 -9.48 2.22 14.60
CA SER A 127 -9.28 3.60 15.03
C SER A 127 -7.82 4.05 14.95
N GLU A 128 -6.88 3.10 14.93
CA GLU A 128 -5.44 3.37 14.87
C GLU A 128 -4.85 3.04 13.51
N ALA A 129 -5.65 2.97 12.45
CA ALA A 129 -5.14 2.81 11.08
C ALA A 129 -5.08 4.18 10.40
N ILE A 130 -4.14 4.33 9.47
CA ILE A 130 -3.97 5.58 8.73
C ILE A 130 -5.23 5.85 7.90
N SER A 131 -5.90 6.96 8.20
CA SER A 131 -7.25 7.22 7.68
C SER A 131 -7.29 7.38 6.16
N HIS A 132 -6.30 8.03 5.55
CA HIS A 132 -6.32 8.18 4.09
C HIS A 132 -6.10 6.84 3.38
N LEU A 133 -5.43 5.88 4.01
CA LEU A 133 -5.27 4.55 3.44
C LEU A 133 -6.56 3.75 3.56
N GLN A 134 -7.31 3.93 4.65
CA GLN A 134 -8.64 3.33 4.77
C GLN A 134 -9.55 3.81 3.64
N ALA A 135 -9.53 5.11 3.37
CA ALA A 135 -10.35 5.69 2.31
C ALA A 135 -9.97 5.16 0.92
N ARG A 136 -8.69 5.07 0.65
CA ARG A 136 -8.19 4.57 -0.64
C ARG A 136 -8.50 3.09 -0.83
N PHE A 137 -8.35 2.31 0.23
CA PHE A 137 -8.70 0.90 0.19
C PHE A 137 -10.20 0.71 -0.03
N SER A 138 -11.01 1.55 0.57
CA SER A 138 -12.46 1.55 0.35
C SER A 138 -12.80 1.83 -1.12
N ASP A 139 -12.11 2.78 -1.75
CA ASP A 139 -12.27 3.05 -3.18
C ASP A 139 -11.96 1.82 -4.03
N TYR A 140 -10.85 1.17 -3.71
CA TYR A 140 -10.47 -0.07 -4.40
C TYR A 140 -11.57 -1.13 -4.28
N LEU A 141 -12.07 -1.35 -3.08
CA LEU A 141 -13.10 -2.37 -2.86
C LEU A 141 -14.38 -2.06 -3.63
N ALA A 142 -14.76 -0.78 -3.70
CA ALA A 142 -15.95 -0.38 -4.44
C ALA A 142 -15.80 -0.69 -5.93
N GLU A 143 -14.65 -0.40 -6.51
CA GLU A 143 -14.41 -0.64 -7.94
C GLU A 143 -14.18 -2.11 -8.24
N ALA A 144 -13.36 -2.79 -7.46
CA ALA A 144 -13.06 -4.20 -7.67
C ALA A 144 -14.28 -5.08 -7.38
N GLY A 145 -15.07 -4.72 -6.36
CA GLY A 145 -16.31 -5.43 -6.06
C GLY A 145 -17.31 -5.34 -7.19
N ALA A 146 -17.46 -4.15 -7.77
CA ALA A 146 -18.33 -3.96 -8.92
C ALA A 146 -17.87 -4.77 -10.12
N ALA A 147 -16.57 -4.84 -10.35
CA ALA A 147 -16.01 -5.60 -11.47
C ALA A 147 -16.18 -7.10 -11.28
N ARG A 148 -16.28 -7.57 -10.05
CA ARG A 148 -16.46 -8.99 -9.73
C ARG A 148 -17.90 -9.47 -9.86
N THR A 149 -18.83 -8.57 -9.75
CA THR A 149 -20.24 -8.94 -9.84
C THR A 149 -20.73 -8.94 -11.28
#